data_3de590dcde246708f56f51dbb71adbac
#
_entry.id   3de590dcde246708f56f51dbb71adbac
#
_cell.length_a   1.000
_cell.length_b   1.000
_cell.length_c   1.000
_cell.angle_alpha   90.00
_cell.angle_beta   90.00
_cell.angle_gamma   90.00
#
_symmetry.space_group_name_H-M   'P 1'
#
loop_
_entity.id
_entity.type
_entity.pdbx_description
1 polymer ?
#
loop_
_entity_poly.entity_id
_entity_poly.type
_entity_poly.pdbx_seq_one_letter_code
_entity_poly.pdbx_strand_id
1 'polypeptide(L)'
;MIKGLYTSASGMTTQMKKQDTIANNIANVNTTGFKKSETIMTQGKEFEIYRKEDGLDKVSPNPKTKMTKIGKLGTGVKMAENFVSHGQGSLKETENNLDFALEGKGLFVFDTKNGLRYGRNGSLSVNNEGVLVNGNG
;
A
#
# COMPACT_ATOMS: atom_id res chain seq x y z
N MET A 1 14.15 -8.83 -25.77
CA MET A 1 13.67 -7.42 -25.76
C MET A 1 12.32 -7.25 -25.10
N ILE A 2 11.32 -8.11 -25.35
CA ILE A 2 9.96 -8.02 -24.76
C ILE A 2 9.98 -8.10 -23.23
N LYS A 3 10.83 -8.93 -22.61
CA LYS A 3 10.92 -9.05 -21.15
C LYS A 3 11.31 -7.73 -20.46
N GLY A 4 12.26 -6.98 -21.04
CA GLY A 4 12.64 -5.67 -20.51
C GLY A 4 11.50 -4.66 -20.55
N LEU A 5 10.70 -4.69 -21.62
CA LEU A 5 9.52 -3.85 -21.75
C LEU A 5 8.49 -4.13 -20.63
N TYR A 6 8.20 -5.41 -20.37
CA TYR A 6 7.30 -5.80 -19.28
C TYR A 6 7.84 -5.42 -17.89
N THR A 7 9.15 -5.57 -17.69
CA THR A 7 9.81 -5.15 -16.44
C THR A 7 9.68 -3.65 -16.21
N SER A 8 9.92 -2.86 -17.27
CA SER A 8 9.76 -1.39 -17.20
C SER A 8 8.29 -0.99 -16.98
N ALA A 9 7.36 -1.64 -17.67
CA ALA A 9 5.93 -1.39 -17.50
C ALA A 9 5.46 -1.71 -16.07
N SER A 10 5.93 -2.82 -15.48
CA SER A 10 5.61 -3.17 -14.09
C SER A 10 6.14 -2.13 -13.11
N GLY A 11 7.35 -1.63 -13.33
CA GLY A 11 7.94 -0.55 -12.54
C GLY A 11 7.11 0.73 -12.61
N MET A 12 6.75 1.16 -13.83
CA MET A 12 5.90 2.35 -14.04
C MET A 12 4.54 2.21 -13.36
N THR A 13 3.85 1.09 -13.55
CA THR A 13 2.55 0.83 -12.92
C THR A 13 2.63 0.88 -11.39
N THR A 14 3.71 0.34 -10.82
CA THR A 14 3.92 0.36 -9.37
C THR A 14 4.20 1.77 -8.86
N GLN A 15 4.96 2.57 -9.61
CA GLN A 15 5.21 3.98 -9.27
C GLN A 15 3.93 4.83 -9.36
N MET A 16 3.07 4.59 -10.37
CA MET A 16 1.77 5.26 -10.47
C MET A 16 0.92 4.98 -9.23
N LYS A 17 0.80 3.73 -8.79
CA LYS A 17 0.06 3.37 -7.58
C LYS A 17 0.64 4.02 -6.31
N LYS A 18 1.97 4.12 -6.22
CA LYS A 18 2.62 4.85 -5.12
C LYS A 18 2.27 6.33 -5.17
N GLN A 19 2.25 6.93 -6.35
CA GLN A 19 1.84 8.31 -6.55
C GLN A 19 0.40 8.54 -6.11
N ASP A 20 -0.53 7.64 -6.46
CA ASP A 20 -1.93 7.71 -6.03
C ASP A 20 -2.05 7.67 -4.50
N THR A 21 -1.26 6.80 -3.83
CA THR A 21 -1.24 6.74 -2.36
C THR A 21 -0.72 8.05 -1.75
N ILE A 22 0.35 8.62 -2.31
CA ILE A 22 0.90 9.90 -1.85
C ILE A 22 -0.11 11.03 -2.08
N ALA A 23 -0.74 11.08 -3.25
CA ALA A 23 -1.75 12.09 -3.57
C ALA A 23 -2.94 12.01 -2.59
N ASN A 24 -3.40 10.80 -2.27
CA ASN A 24 -4.45 10.60 -1.27
C ASN A 24 -4.02 11.09 0.12
N ASN A 25 -2.79 10.80 0.55
CA ASN A 25 -2.26 11.28 1.82
C ASN A 25 -2.18 12.82 1.86
N ILE A 26 -1.76 13.45 0.77
CA ILE A 26 -1.67 14.91 0.66
C ILE A 26 -3.07 15.53 0.68
N ALA A 27 -4.01 14.97 -0.06
CA ALA A 27 -5.39 15.45 -0.08
C ALA A 27 -6.03 15.43 1.31
N ASN A 28 -5.63 14.49 2.16
CA ASN A 28 -6.17 14.32 3.51
C ASN A 28 -5.26 14.86 4.63
N VAL A 29 -4.25 15.68 4.31
CA VAL A 29 -3.30 16.18 5.31
C VAL A 29 -3.97 17.03 6.40
N ASN A 30 -5.05 17.73 6.04
CA ASN A 30 -5.83 18.55 6.96
C ASN A 30 -7.08 17.83 7.53
N THR A 31 -7.30 16.58 7.17
CA THR A 31 -8.44 15.80 7.65
C THR A 31 -8.16 15.27 9.05
N THR A 32 -9.02 15.64 10.01
CA THR A 32 -8.90 15.20 11.40
C THR A 32 -9.05 13.69 11.53
N GLY A 33 -8.16 13.06 12.29
CA GLY A 33 -8.19 11.61 12.49
C GLY A 33 -7.73 10.78 11.31
N PHE A 34 -7.29 11.39 10.20
CA PHE A 34 -6.75 10.65 9.06
C PHE A 34 -5.45 9.92 9.42
N LYS A 35 -5.32 8.71 8.94
CA LYS A 35 -4.10 7.90 9.07
C LYS A 35 -3.51 7.66 7.69
N LYS A 36 -2.22 8.03 7.54
CA LYS A 36 -1.53 7.88 6.26
C LYS A 36 -1.45 6.42 5.84
N SER A 37 -1.63 6.19 4.56
CA SER A 37 -1.39 4.89 3.93
C SER A 37 0.03 4.84 3.36
N GLU A 38 0.70 3.71 3.52
CA GLU A 38 2.03 3.46 2.97
C GLU A 38 1.98 2.22 2.08
N THR A 39 2.65 2.31 0.93
CA THR A 39 2.70 1.23 -0.05
C THR A 39 4.02 0.48 0.07
N ILE A 40 3.95 -0.82 0.30
CA ILE A 40 5.11 -1.72 0.26
C ILE A 40 5.25 -2.29 -1.14
N MET A 41 6.45 -2.15 -1.68
CA MET A 41 6.82 -2.76 -2.96
C MET A 41 7.63 -4.01 -2.72
N THR A 42 7.39 -5.03 -3.52
CA THR A 42 8.16 -6.26 -3.48
C THR A 42 8.60 -6.65 -4.88
N GLN A 43 9.64 -7.42 -4.94
CA GLN A 43 10.14 -7.98 -6.18
C GLN A 43 9.09 -8.89 -6.84
N GLY A 44 9.00 -8.82 -8.15
CA GLY A 44 8.21 -9.74 -8.96
C GLY A 44 8.77 -11.17 -8.92
N LYS A 45 8.17 -12.07 -9.69
CA LYS A 45 8.68 -13.44 -9.80
C LYS A 45 10.10 -13.45 -10.36
N GLU A 46 10.95 -14.28 -9.77
CA GLU A 46 12.27 -14.59 -10.31
C GLU A 46 12.19 -15.84 -11.18
N PHE A 47 12.88 -15.79 -12.32
CA PHE A 47 13.08 -16.95 -13.17
C PHE A 47 14.57 -17.34 -13.17
N GLU A 48 14.83 -18.63 -13.12
CA GLU A 48 16.17 -19.14 -13.30
C GLU A 48 16.55 -19.10 -14.78
N ILE A 49 17.74 -18.61 -15.05
CA ILE A 49 18.30 -18.56 -16.40
C ILE A 49 19.28 -19.70 -16.54
N TYR A 50 19.10 -20.47 -17.58
CA TYR A 50 19.99 -21.55 -17.98
C TYR A 50 20.61 -21.24 -19.32
N ARG A 51 21.91 -21.50 -19.45
CA ARG A 51 22.59 -21.57 -20.74
C ARG A 51 22.35 -22.96 -21.28
N LYS A 52 21.81 -23.03 -22.48
CA LYS A 52 21.78 -24.25 -23.28
C LYS A 52 23.10 -24.33 -24.04
N GLU A 53 24.00 -25.21 -23.62
CA GLU A 53 25.18 -25.53 -24.39
C GLU A 53 24.75 -26.58 -25.42
N ASP A 54 24.64 -26.16 -26.68
CA ASP A 54 24.49 -27.11 -27.77
C ASP A 54 25.82 -27.84 -27.86
N GLY A 55 25.85 -29.08 -27.34
CA GLY A 55 27.03 -29.89 -27.33
C GLY A 55 27.58 -30.04 -28.73
N LEU A 56 28.89 -29.86 -28.86
CA LEU A 56 29.65 -30.10 -30.08
C LEU A 56 29.62 -31.58 -30.55
N ASP A 57 28.98 -32.43 -29.78
CA ASP A 57 28.79 -33.85 -30.05
C ASP A 57 27.64 -34.10 -31.02
N LYS A 58 27.74 -33.49 -32.23
CA LYS A 58 26.82 -33.80 -33.35
C LYS A 58 26.90 -35.27 -33.79
N VAL A 59 27.80 -36.06 -33.19
CA VAL A 59 28.07 -37.46 -33.54
C VAL A 59 27.38 -38.46 -32.60
N SER A 60 26.81 -38.00 -31.50
CA SER A 60 26.11 -38.87 -30.55
C SER A 60 24.64 -39.06 -30.93
N PRO A 61 24.12 -40.28 -31.00
CA PRO A 61 22.71 -40.57 -31.29
C PRO A 61 21.75 -40.01 -30.19
N ASN A 62 22.28 -39.49 -29.09
CA ASN A 62 21.50 -38.91 -28.01
C ASN A 62 22.24 -37.68 -27.44
N PRO A 63 22.13 -36.51 -28.08
CA PRO A 63 22.83 -35.28 -27.66
C PRO A 63 22.28 -34.86 -26.29
N LYS A 64 23.02 -35.10 -25.23
CA LYS A 64 22.69 -34.61 -23.88
C LYS A 64 22.93 -33.10 -23.86
N THR A 65 21.86 -32.32 -24.03
CA THR A 65 21.90 -30.86 -23.87
C THR A 65 22.21 -30.55 -22.39
N LYS A 66 23.42 -30.07 -22.14
CA LYS A 66 23.83 -29.65 -20.81
C LYS A 66 23.24 -28.26 -20.55
N MET A 67 22.34 -28.17 -19.59
CA MET A 67 21.83 -26.89 -19.11
C MET A 67 22.63 -26.45 -17.88
N THR A 68 23.39 -25.38 -18.04
CA THR A 68 24.15 -24.79 -16.93
C THR A 68 23.39 -23.56 -16.41
N LYS A 69 23.04 -23.57 -15.12
CA LYS A 69 22.40 -22.43 -14.48
C LYS A 69 23.37 -21.26 -14.45
N ILE A 70 22.94 -20.10 -15.04
CA ILE A 70 23.73 -18.87 -15.11
C ILE A 70 23.39 -17.93 -13.96
N GLY A 71 22.10 -17.90 -13.57
CA GLY A 71 21.65 -16.97 -12.55
C GLY A 71 20.13 -16.88 -12.45
N LYS A 72 19.67 -15.80 -11.83
CA LYS A 72 18.25 -15.48 -11.69
C LYS A 72 17.93 -14.19 -12.41
N LEU A 73 16.77 -14.12 -13.03
CA LEU A 73 16.22 -12.93 -13.69
C LEU A 73 14.95 -12.51 -12.94
N GLY A 74 14.96 -11.31 -12.37
CA GLY A 74 13.76 -10.69 -11.83
C GLY A 74 12.84 -10.18 -12.95
N THR A 75 11.53 -10.30 -12.75
CA THR A 75 10.51 -9.86 -13.73
C THR A 75 9.91 -8.49 -13.41
N GLY A 76 10.56 -7.73 -12.55
CA GLY A 76 10.14 -6.38 -12.19
C GLY A 76 9.68 -6.27 -10.74
N VAL A 77 8.82 -5.29 -10.48
CA VAL A 77 8.33 -4.92 -9.16
C VAL A 77 6.81 -5.00 -9.14
N LYS A 78 6.25 -5.41 -8.02
CA LYS A 78 4.80 -5.36 -7.78
C LYS A 78 4.51 -4.70 -6.44
N MET A 79 3.35 -4.11 -6.32
CA MET A 79 2.82 -3.69 -5.03
C MET A 79 2.46 -4.95 -4.22
N ALA A 80 3.02 -5.07 -3.02
CA ALA A 80 2.71 -6.19 -2.13
C ALA A 80 1.46 -5.90 -1.33
N GLU A 81 1.48 -4.78 -0.62
CA GLU A 81 0.43 -4.43 0.33
C GLU A 81 0.38 -2.92 0.53
N ASN A 82 -0.80 -2.44 0.88
CA ASN A 82 -1.02 -1.10 1.38
C ASN A 82 -1.36 -1.23 2.87
N PHE A 83 -0.60 -0.59 3.73
CA PHE A 83 -0.89 -0.60 5.16
C PHE A 83 -1.14 0.82 5.68
N VAL A 84 -1.97 0.90 6.73
CA VAL A 84 -2.28 2.16 7.39
C VAL A 84 -1.36 2.34 8.59
N SER A 85 -0.62 3.44 8.62
CA SER A 85 0.24 3.78 9.75
C SER A 85 -0.61 4.34 10.90
N HIS A 86 -0.60 3.65 12.05
CA HIS A 86 -1.32 4.07 13.25
C HIS A 86 -0.51 4.96 14.19
N GLY A 87 0.63 5.49 13.74
CA GLY A 87 1.43 6.44 14.52
C GLY A 87 0.61 7.63 15.01
N GLN A 88 0.97 8.16 16.20
CA GLN A 88 0.36 9.37 16.73
C GLN A 88 0.74 10.58 15.88
N GLY A 89 -0.26 11.35 15.44
CA GLY A 89 -0.06 12.65 14.80
C GLY A 89 0.13 13.76 15.81
N SER A 90 0.52 14.94 15.34
CA SER A 90 0.55 16.14 16.17
C SER A 90 -0.87 16.51 16.63
N LEU A 91 -0.99 16.86 17.91
CA LEU A 91 -2.19 17.45 18.44
C LEU A 91 -2.20 18.94 18.12
N LYS A 92 -3.35 19.45 17.68
CA LYS A 92 -3.57 20.85 17.42
C LYS A 92 -4.66 21.34 18.35
N GLU A 93 -4.38 22.38 19.09
CA GLU A 93 -5.38 23.07 19.91
C GLU A 93 -6.32 23.86 19.00
N THR A 94 -7.62 23.73 19.24
CA THR A 94 -8.69 24.43 18.57
C THR A 94 -9.48 25.22 19.60
N GLU A 95 -10.13 26.29 19.17
CA GLU A 95 -11.00 27.10 20.08
C GLU A 95 -12.41 26.50 20.24
N ASN A 96 -12.66 25.32 19.67
CA ASN A 96 -13.96 24.67 19.70
C ASN A 96 -14.08 23.70 20.88
N ASN A 97 -15.03 23.92 21.77
CA ASN A 97 -15.26 23.08 22.95
C ASN A 97 -15.71 21.65 22.64
N LEU A 98 -16.12 21.37 21.40
CA LEU A 98 -16.60 20.05 20.98
C LEU A 98 -15.55 19.26 20.20
N ASP A 99 -14.32 19.77 20.11
CA ASP A 99 -13.22 19.04 19.50
C ASP A 99 -12.44 18.27 20.55
N PHE A 100 -12.39 16.97 20.39
CA PHE A 100 -11.70 16.05 21.28
C PHE A 100 -10.56 15.34 20.56
N ALA A 101 -9.42 15.21 21.20
CA ALA A 101 -8.31 14.45 20.69
C ALA A 101 -7.91 13.33 21.65
N LEU A 102 -7.60 12.16 21.11
CA LEU A 102 -7.07 11.04 21.89
C LEU A 102 -5.55 11.01 21.78
N GLU A 103 -4.89 11.03 22.92
CA GLU A 103 -3.45 10.77 23.01
C GLU A 103 -3.23 9.27 23.30
N GLY A 104 -2.31 8.66 22.57
CA GLY A 104 -2.01 7.25 22.71
C GLY A 104 -2.92 6.32 21.89
N LYS A 105 -3.05 5.07 22.34
CA LYS A 105 -3.83 4.02 21.64
C LYS A 105 -5.29 4.08 22.09
N GLY A 106 -6.21 4.16 21.14
CA GLY A 106 -7.66 4.17 21.42
C GLY A 106 -8.46 4.60 20.20
N LEU A 107 -9.77 4.44 20.24
CA LEU A 107 -10.72 4.87 19.23
C LEU A 107 -11.97 5.40 19.94
N PHE A 108 -12.60 6.42 19.37
CA PHE A 108 -13.95 6.81 19.77
C PHE A 108 -14.94 5.75 19.29
N VAL A 109 -15.96 5.50 20.09
CA VAL A 109 -17.05 4.60 19.74
C VAL A 109 -18.27 5.46 19.44
N PHE A 110 -18.82 5.29 18.25
CA PHE A 110 -20.03 5.96 17.81
C PHE A 110 -21.15 4.94 17.67
N ASP A 111 -22.27 5.20 18.29
CA ASP A 111 -23.47 4.40 18.10
C ASP A 111 -24.24 4.93 16.88
N THR A 112 -24.42 4.08 15.90
CA THR A 112 -25.11 4.43 14.67
C THR A 112 -26.27 3.48 14.40
N LYS A 113 -27.22 3.90 13.57
CA LYS A 113 -28.38 3.06 13.17
C LYS A 113 -27.98 1.69 12.61
N ASN A 114 -26.76 1.56 12.12
CA ASN A 114 -26.18 0.33 11.56
C ASN A 114 -25.24 -0.41 12.53
N GLY A 115 -25.25 -0.04 13.84
CA GLY A 115 -24.39 -0.60 14.87
C GLY A 115 -23.20 0.28 15.22
N LEU A 116 -22.37 -0.22 16.12
CA LEU A 116 -21.21 0.50 16.63
C LEU A 116 -20.15 0.72 15.55
N ARG A 117 -19.68 1.95 15.46
CA ARG A 117 -18.57 2.36 14.60
C ARG A 117 -17.42 2.90 15.43
N TYR A 118 -16.22 2.67 14.96
CA TYR A 118 -14.99 3.09 15.64
C TYR A 118 -14.26 4.10 14.77
N GLY A 119 -13.82 5.20 15.37
CA GLY A 119 -13.12 6.26 14.65
C GLY A 119 -12.10 6.96 15.51
N ARG A 120 -11.25 7.77 14.88
CA ARG A 120 -10.27 8.62 15.56
C ARG A 120 -10.59 10.11 15.40
N ASN A 121 -11.60 10.43 14.59
CA ASN A 121 -12.04 11.81 14.40
C ASN A 121 -12.85 12.24 15.63
N GLY A 122 -12.36 13.24 16.35
CA GLY A 122 -13.00 13.81 17.51
C GLY A 122 -13.59 15.21 17.28
N SER A 123 -13.70 15.64 16.02
CA SER A 123 -14.44 16.87 15.70
C SER A 123 -15.92 16.54 15.71
N LEU A 124 -16.61 16.98 16.76
CA LEU A 124 -18.02 16.69 17.01
C LEU A 124 -18.86 17.94 16.84
N SER A 125 -20.11 17.75 16.49
CA SER A 125 -21.13 18.78 16.43
C SER A 125 -22.43 18.31 17.08
N VAL A 126 -23.30 19.22 17.44
CA VAL A 126 -24.62 18.89 18.00
C VAL A 126 -25.65 19.06 16.88
N ASN A 127 -26.43 18.01 16.65
CA ASN A 127 -27.53 18.07 15.69
C ASN A 127 -28.76 18.79 16.28
N ASN A 128 -29.81 18.97 15.49
CA ASN A 128 -31.06 19.63 15.91
C ASN A 128 -31.79 18.88 17.02
N GLU A 129 -31.46 17.62 17.28
CA GLU A 129 -32.05 16.78 18.32
C GLU A 129 -31.23 16.82 19.63
N GLY A 130 -30.13 17.61 19.66
CA GLY A 130 -29.26 17.70 20.82
C GLY A 130 -28.28 16.53 20.98
N VAL A 131 -28.12 15.70 19.96
CA VAL A 131 -27.20 14.55 19.98
C VAL A 131 -25.86 14.95 19.40
N LEU A 132 -24.77 14.48 20.01
CA LEU A 132 -23.42 14.66 19.49
C LEU A 132 -23.21 13.76 18.28
N VAL A 133 -22.88 14.38 17.15
CA VAL A 133 -22.61 13.70 15.89
C VAL A 133 -21.24 14.09 15.36
N ASN A 134 -20.67 13.21 14.58
CA ASN A 134 -19.43 13.49 13.86
C ASN A 134 -19.78 14.10 12.49
N GLY A 135 -18.81 14.65 11.75
CA GLY A 135 -19.03 15.31 10.46
C GLY A 135 -19.73 14.48 9.36
N ASN A 136 -19.98 13.20 9.62
CA ASN A 136 -20.73 12.30 8.73
C ASN A 136 -22.18 12.04 9.20
N GLY A 137 -22.62 12.64 10.28
CA GLY A 137 -23.99 12.51 10.84
C GLY A 137 -24.13 11.40 11.85
#